data_192340c3c10e01fa779405676c3e7499
#
_entry.id   192340c3c10e01fa779405676c3e7499
#
_cell.length_a   1.000
_cell.length_b   1.000
_cell.length_c   1.000
_cell.angle_alpha   90.00
_cell.angle_beta   90.00
_cell.angle_gamma   90.00
#
_symmetry.space_group_name_H-M   'P 1'
#
loop_
_entity.id
_entity.type
_entity.pdbx_description
1 polymer ?
#
loop_
_entity_poly.entity_id
_entity_poly.type
_entity_poly.pdbx_seq_one_letter_code
_entity_poly.pdbx_strand_id
1 'polypeptide(L)'
;MKLRRIISIILAVCLISSACLISASAADTKWEPKNEQPFIFVHGLNGWGGAEDINGIMPYWGATTGDLMHYLQNKGYDCYSASVGPLNSAWDRACELYAQLMGVTVDYGVAHSAKFNHERFGRTYYQPLIPNWGELDENGKLQQIHLIGHSFGGTTIRMLVQLLTEGSPEEMAATDPEDISGLFTGGKGDWVKSVTTICTPHNSSSIYYPIVYLGLADLVQFVSYAYAGIMGRSIFNGGLVDFHLEQFGLTEIPGVGSADPYFKALRHVLANRQDSCQYDLTPEGSMKVNKKLDINKNIYYFSYAFSTTKEVPVIGTQV
;
A
#
# COMPACT_ATOMS: atom_id res chain seq x y z
N MET A 1 10.76 -8.01 -34.21
CA MET A 1 9.28 -7.87 -34.22
C MET A 1 8.59 -8.51 -33.02
N LYS A 2 8.96 -9.71 -32.58
CA LYS A 2 8.31 -10.40 -31.43
C LYS A 2 8.48 -9.69 -30.10
N LEU A 3 9.68 -9.19 -29.78
CA LEU A 3 9.98 -8.52 -28.50
C LEU A 3 9.19 -7.20 -28.32
N ARG A 4 9.04 -6.38 -29.36
CA ARG A 4 8.25 -5.13 -29.32
C ARG A 4 6.76 -5.41 -29.08
N ARG A 5 6.20 -6.50 -29.63
CA ARG A 5 4.80 -6.91 -29.39
C ARG A 5 4.60 -7.41 -27.95
N ILE A 6 5.56 -8.13 -27.39
CA ILE A 6 5.51 -8.60 -26.00
C ILE A 6 5.56 -7.42 -25.03
N ILE A 7 6.46 -6.46 -25.25
CA ILE A 7 6.56 -5.24 -24.43
C ILE A 7 5.26 -4.41 -24.50
N SER A 8 4.67 -4.28 -25.68
CA SER A 8 3.39 -3.57 -25.85
C SER A 8 2.23 -4.29 -25.14
N ILE A 9 2.21 -5.62 -25.13
CA ILE A 9 1.20 -6.41 -24.42
C ILE A 9 1.37 -6.30 -22.90
N ILE A 10 2.58 -6.33 -22.40
CA ILE A 10 2.87 -6.18 -20.96
C ILE A 10 2.53 -4.76 -20.49
N LEU A 11 2.90 -3.72 -21.25
CA LEU A 11 2.48 -2.34 -20.97
C LEU A 11 0.95 -2.18 -21.03
N ALA A 12 0.29 -2.82 -21.99
CA ALA A 12 -1.17 -2.81 -22.08
C ALA A 12 -1.81 -3.54 -20.89
N VAL A 13 -1.27 -4.67 -20.44
CA VAL A 13 -1.77 -5.41 -19.26
C VAL A 13 -1.55 -4.60 -17.97
N CYS A 14 -0.43 -3.90 -17.83
CA CYS A 14 -0.20 -2.99 -16.68
C CYS A 14 -1.14 -1.77 -16.70
N LEU A 15 -1.52 -1.28 -17.88
CA LEU A 15 -2.46 -0.17 -18.05
C LEU A 15 -3.92 -0.62 -17.95
N ILE A 16 -4.27 -1.84 -18.39
CA ILE A 16 -5.63 -2.37 -18.39
C ILE A 16 -6.06 -2.83 -16.98
N SER A 17 -5.13 -3.17 -16.09
CA SER A 17 -5.47 -3.50 -14.69
C SER A 17 -6.02 -2.32 -13.89
N SER A 18 -5.96 -1.10 -14.42
CA SER A 18 -6.53 0.11 -13.81
C SER A 18 -7.87 0.56 -14.41
N ALA A 19 -8.37 -0.06 -15.45
CA ALA A 19 -9.56 0.41 -16.17
C ALA A 19 -10.78 -0.50 -15.96
N CYS A 20 -11.34 -0.55 -14.75
CA CYS A 20 -12.72 -1.02 -14.56
C CYS A 20 -13.67 0.17 -14.72
N LEU A 21 -14.21 0.36 -15.92
CA LEU A 21 -15.30 1.30 -16.16
C LEU A 21 -16.61 0.76 -15.55
N ILE A 22 -17.00 1.31 -14.42
CA ILE A 22 -18.36 1.15 -13.90
C ILE A 22 -19.02 2.52 -13.97
N SER A 23 -19.90 2.71 -14.93
CA SER A 23 -20.79 3.86 -14.97
C SER A 23 -21.92 3.63 -13.96
N ALA A 24 -21.81 4.16 -12.76
CA ALA A 24 -22.92 4.22 -11.82
C ALA A 24 -23.71 5.51 -12.07
N SER A 25 -24.93 5.37 -12.59
CA SER A 25 -25.91 6.47 -12.62
C SER A 25 -26.44 6.67 -11.20
N ALA A 26 -26.04 7.74 -10.52
CA ALA A 26 -26.55 8.10 -9.22
C ALA A 26 -27.87 8.84 -9.36
N ALA A 27 -28.94 8.29 -8.81
CA ALA A 27 -30.18 9.03 -8.57
C ALA A 27 -29.94 10.06 -7.47
N ASP A 28 -30.38 11.30 -7.69
CA ASP A 28 -30.29 12.42 -6.73
C ASP A 28 -31.27 12.21 -5.56
N THR A 29 -30.89 11.33 -4.62
CA THR A 29 -31.48 11.33 -3.29
C THR A 29 -30.61 12.20 -2.40
N LYS A 30 -31.22 13.06 -1.55
CA LYS A 30 -30.50 13.77 -0.50
C LYS A 30 -29.72 12.74 0.32
N TRP A 31 -28.42 12.70 0.10
CA TRP A 31 -27.54 11.78 0.81
C TRP A 31 -27.01 12.48 2.07
N GLU A 32 -27.30 11.88 3.22
CA GLU A 32 -26.71 12.31 4.49
C GLU A 32 -25.73 11.24 4.92
N PRO A 33 -24.44 11.58 5.16
CA PRO A 33 -23.48 10.62 5.64
C PRO A 33 -23.91 10.07 7.00
N LYS A 34 -23.94 8.74 7.13
CA LYS A 34 -24.32 8.07 8.38
C LYS A 34 -23.12 7.70 9.25
N ASN A 35 -21.94 8.07 8.83
CA ASN A 35 -20.70 7.70 9.48
C ASN A 35 -19.82 8.93 9.70
N GLU A 36 -19.36 9.12 10.91
CA GLU A 36 -18.57 10.26 11.37
C GLU A 36 -17.07 9.96 11.40
N GLN A 37 -16.68 8.66 11.36
CA GLN A 37 -15.28 8.28 11.41
C GLN A 37 -14.63 8.44 10.03
N PRO A 38 -13.36 8.92 9.96
CA PRO A 38 -12.64 9.06 8.71
C PRO A 38 -12.37 7.73 8.02
N PHE A 39 -12.36 7.76 6.69
CA PHE A 39 -11.99 6.65 5.83
C PHE A 39 -10.57 6.83 5.29
N ILE A 40 -9.70 5.87 5.55
CA ILE A 40 -8.32 5.86 5.07
C ILE A 40 -8.19 4.83 3.94
N PHE A 41 -7.88 5.32 2.76
CA PHE A 41 -7.70 4.51 1.56
C PHE A 41 -6.23 4.23 1.33
N VAL A 42 -5.87 2.96 1.16
CA VAL A 42 -4.49 2.50 0.99
C VAL A 42 -4.33 1.77 -0.33
N HIS A 43 -3.48 2.31 -1.19
CA HIS A 43 -3.21 1.80 -2.53
C HIS A 43 -2.47 0.45 -2.53
N GLY A 44 -2.46 -0.24 -3.67
CA GLY A 44 -1.75 -1.50 -3.86
C GLY A 44 -0.31 -1.35 -4.34
N LEU A 45 0.23 -2.46 -4.87
CA LEU A 45 1.54 -2.52 -5.53
C LEU A 45 1.62 -1.49 -6.66
N ASN A 46 2.74 -0.78 -6.75
CA ASN A 46 3.00 0.27 -7.74
C ASN A 46 1.93 1.39 -7.76
N GLY A 47 1.16 1.53 -6.69
CA GLY A 47 0.19 2.59 -6.54
C GLY A 47 0.79 3.85 -5.90
N TRP A 48 -0.08 4.84 -5.66
CA TRP A 48 0.26 6.12 -5.06
C TRP A 48 -0.90 6.64 -4.21
N GLY A 49 -0.59 7.50 -3.27
CA GLY A 49 -1.57 8.15 -2.42
C GLY A 49 -1.83 9.61 -2.78
N GLY A 50 -2.43 10.33 -1.83
CA GLY A 50 -2.82 11.72 -2.04
C GLY A 50 -1.68 12.72 -2.04
N ALA A 51 -0.51 12.35 -1.48
CA ALA A 51 0.64 13.23 -1.38
C ALA A 51 1.52 13.25 -2.63
N GLU A 52 1.38 12.25 -3.53
CA GLU A 52 2.18 12.18 -4.75
C GLU A 52 1.61 13.07 -5.86
N ASP A 53 2.49 13.75 -6.59
CA ASP A 53 2.13 14.69 -7.67
C ASP A 53 1.29 14.06 -8.76
N ILE A 54 1.51 12.77 -9.06
CA ILE A 54 0.71 12.02 -10.03
C ILE A 54 -0.76 11.95 -9.64
N ASN A 55 -1.09 11.99 -8.34
CA ASN A 55 -2.48 11.93 -7.88
C ASN A 55 -3.31 13.12 -8.35
N GLY A 56 -2.68 14.28 -8.52
CA GLY A 56 -3.31 15.48 -9.09
C GLY A 56 -3.60 15.37 -10.60
N ILE A 57 -2.92 14.47 -11.31
CA ILE A 57 -3.08 14.24 -12.75
C ILE A 57 -4.00 13.04 -12.99
N MET A 58 -3.77 11.96 -12.27
CA MET A 58 -4.51 10.71 -12.34
C MET A 58 -4.68 10.14 -10.93
N PRO A 59 -5.80 10.41 -10.26
CA PRO A 59 -6.03 9.90 -8.92
C PRO A 59 -6.04 8.37 -8.91
N TYR A 60 -5.33 7.76 -7.96
CA TYR A 60 -5.33 6.29 -7.84
C TYR A 60 -6.75 5.75 -7.64
N TRP A 61 -7.53 6.43 -6.82
CA TRP A 61 -8.91 6.07 -6.52
C TRP A 61 -9.85 6.78 -7.49
N GLY A 62 -10.19 6.09 -8.57
CA GLY A 62 -11.10 6.57 -9.60
C GLY A 62 -10.46 6.72 -10.99
N ALA A 63 -9.17 6.95 -11.08
CA ALA A 63 -8.40 7.02 -12.34
C ALA A 63 -9.14 7.75 -13.46
N THR A 64 -9.61 7.01 -14.48
CA THR A 64 -10.30 7.56 -15.65
C THR A 64 -11.79 7.86 -15.43
N THR A 65 -12.37 7.43 -14.29
CA THR A 65 -13.81 7.62 -14.00
C THR A 65 -14.09 8.84 -13.13
N GLY A 66 -13.06 9.50 -12.63
CA GLY A 66 -13.13 10.65 -11.75
C GLY A 66 -12.35 10.45 -10.45
N ASP A 67 -12.27 11.48 -9.63
CA ASP A 67 -11.62 11.43 -8.33
C ASP A 67 -12.61 10.95 -7.26
N LEU A 68 -12.44 9.71 -6.77
CA LEU A 68 -13.30 9.13 -5.76
C LEU A 68 -13.19 9.88 -4.41
N MET A 69 -11.98 10.34 -4.05
CA MET A 69 -11.81 11.09 -2.79
C MET A 69 -12.62 12.37 -2.84
N HIS A 70 -12.46 13.14 -3.90
CA HIS A 70 -13.21 14.36 -4.09
C HIS A 70 -14.73 14.12 -4.14
N TYR A 71 -15.18 13.05 -4.82
CA TYR A 71 -16.59 12.67 -4.84
C TYR A 71 -17.14 12.37 -3.44
N LEU A 72 -16.43 11.59 -2.63
CA LEU A 72 -16.85 11.23 -1.29
C LEU A 72 -16.84 12.44 -0.34
N GLN A 73 -15.81 13.29 -0.42
CA GLN A 73 -15.73 14.54 0.36
C GLN A 73 -16.90 15.48 0.02
N ASN A 74 -17.28 15.61 -1.24
CA ASN A 74 -18.46 16.37 -1.65
C ASN A 74 -19.79 15.76 -1.15
N LYS A 75 -19.79 14.48 -0.77
CA LYS A 75 -20.92 13.81 -0.11
C LYS A 75 -20.85 13.92 1.42
N GLY A 76 -19.89 14.66 1.97
CA GLY A 76 -19.73 14.89 3.41
C GLY A 76 -18.98 13.81 4.15
N TYR A 77 -18.32 12.87 3.44
CA TYR A 77 -17.44 11.90 4.09
C TYR A 77 -16.06 12.48 4.33
N ASP A 78 -15.52 12.25 5.51
CA ASP A 78 -14.13 12.51 5.80
C ASP A 78 -13.28 11.34 5.28
N CYS A 79 -12.48 11.55 4.23
CA CYS A 79 -11.71 10.50 3.59
C CYS A 79 -10.37 10.99 3.06
N TYR A 80 -9.36 10.11 3.16
CA TYR A 80 -7.97 10.38 2.85
C TYR A 80 -7.37 9.22 2.06
N SER A 81 -6.51 9.54 1.10
CA SER A 81 -5.68 8.56 0.39
C SER A 81 -4.28 8.60 0.96
N ALA A 82 -3.92 7.58 1.75
CA ALA A 82 -2.60 7.49 2.36
C ALA A 82 -1.53 7.15 1.32
N SER A 83 -0.35 7.74 1.52
CA SER A 83 0.85 7.53 0.70
C SER A 83 1.80 6.61 1.44
N VAL A 84 2.07 5.43 0.90
CA VAL A 84 3.00 4.44 1.46
C VAL A 84 3.86 3.85 0.34
N GLY A 85 5.01 3.30 0.67
CA GLY A 85 5.95 2.79 -0.31
C GLY A 85 5.33 1.78 -1.28
N PRO A 86 5.30 2.04 -2.59
CA PRO A 86 4.61 1.19 -3.56
C PRO A 86 5.25 -0.19 -3.75
N LEU A 87 6.52 -0.36 -3.31
CA LEU A 87 7.29 -1.61 -3.43
C LEU A 87 7.67 -2.23 -2.08
N ASN A 88 7.43 -1.51 -0.98
CA ASN A 88 7.82 -1.93 0.36
C ASN A 88 6.97 -3.11 0.86
N SER A 89 7.48 -3.86 1.83
CA SER A 89 6.78 -4.99 2.43
C SER A 89 5.49 -4.57 3.15
N ALA A 90 4.63 -5.52 3.47
CA ALA A 90 3.43 -5.25 4.27
C ALA A 90 3.77 -4.65 5.64
N TRP A 91 4.92 -5.06 6.23
CA TRP A 91 5.43 -4.53 7.49
C TRP A 91 5.84 -3.06 7.34
N ASP A 92 6.75 -2.76 6.41
CA ASP A 92 7.24 -1.40 6.20
C ASP A 92 6.10 -0.43 5.91
N ARG A 93 5.19 -0.82 5.01
CA ARG A 93 4.00 -0.03 4.68
C ARG A 93 3.06 0.19 5.86
N ALA A 94 2.97 -0.78 6.77
CA ALA A 94 2.18 -0.60 8.01
C ALA A 94 2.84 0.41 8.95
N CYS A 95 4.18 0.39 9.06
CA CYS A 95 4.94 1.38 9.82
C CYS A 95 4.80 2.80 9.23
N GLU A 96 4.90 2.92 7.91
CA GLU A 96 4.70 4.18 7.20
C GLU A 96 3.28 4.73 7.35
N LEU A 97 2.28 3.85 7.22
CA LEU A 97 0.88 4.23 7.41
C LEU A 97 0.61 4.71 8.83
N TYR A 98 1.13 3.99 9.83
CA TYR A 98 1.03 4.41 11.23
C TYR A 98 1.66 5.78 11.46
N ALA A 99 2.89 5.96 10.96
CA ALA A 99 3.60 7.22 11.11
C ALA A 99 2.88 8.40 10.44
N GLN A 100 2.30 8.18 9.27
CA GLN A 100 1.52 9.19 8.56
C GLN A 100 0.23 9.54 9.32
N LEU A 101 -0.47 8.54 9.87
CA LEU A 101 -1.69 8.76 10.65
C LEU A 101 -1.42 9.54 11.93
N MET A 102 -0.30 9.25 12.61
CA MET A 102 0.08 9.84 13.90
C MET A 102 0.88 11.13 13.79
N GLY A 103 1.46 11.45 12.62
CA GLY A 103 2.36 12.62 12.48
C GLY A 103 3.70 12.43 13.18
N VAL A 104 4.33 11.25 13.03
CA VAL A 104 5.59 10.90 13.68
C VAL A 104 6.64 10.42 12.67
N THR A 105 7.86 10.15 13.14
CA THR A 105 8.89 9.50 12.32
C THR A 105 8.54 8.03 12.11
N VAL A 106 8.71 7.54 10.88
CA VAL A 106 8.58 6.11 10.57
C VAL A 106 9.63 5.33 11.35
N ASP A 107 9.19 4.37 12.14
CA ASP A 107 10.05 3.41 12.84
C ASP A 107 9.72 1.99 12.33
N TYR A 108 10.64 1.40 11.59
CA TYR A 108 10.49 0.04 11.05
C TYR A 108 10.77 -1.04 12.10
N GLY A 109 11.30 -0.66 13.26
CA GLY A 109 11.68 -1.54 14.36
C GLY A 109 13.15 -1.94 14.35
N VAL A 110 13.71 -2.16 15.54
CA VAL A 110 15.12 -2.55 15.74
C VAL A 110 15.37 -3.97 15.22
N ALA A 111 14.50 -4.92 15.60
CA ALA A 111 14.65 -6.32 15.20
C ALA A 111 14.42 -6.50 13.69
N HIS A 112 13.40 -5.84 13.15
CA HIS A 112 13.06 -5.90 11.73
C HIS A 112 14.19 -5.31 10.87
N SER A 113 14.61 -4.08 11.15
CA SER A 113 15.67 -3.41 10.40
C SER A 113 17.00 -4.17 10.45
N ALA A 114 17.38 -4.69 11.60
CA ALA A 114 18.56 -5.53 11.74
C ALA A 114 18.47 -6.83 10.93
N LYS A 115 17.31 -7.48 10.94
CA LYS A 115 17.06 -8.72 10.18
C LYS A 115 17.17 -8.52 8.67
N PHE A 116 16.67 -7.40 8.17
CA PHE A 116 16.63 -7.13 6.73
C PHE A 116 17.72 -6.17 6.26
N ASN A 117 18.59 -5.71 7.18
CA ASN A 117 19.76 -4.89 6.92
C ASN A 117 19.41 -3.58 6.17
N HIS A 118 18.56 -2.79 6.81
CA HIS A 118 18.23 -1.42 6.42
C HIS A 118 18.15 -0.53 7.67
N GLU A 119 18.01 0.77 7.49
CA GLU A 119 17.89 1.73 8.60
C GLU A 119 16.58 1.53 9.36
N ARG A 120 16.62 1.75 10.68
CA ARG A 120 15.46 1.66 11.56
C ARG A 120 14.43 2.75 11.25
N PHE A 121 14.90 3.96 10.95
CA PHE A 121 14.03 5.11 10.77
C PHE A 121 13.91 5.50 9.30
N GLY A 122 12.68 5.87 8.90
CA GLY A 122 12.37 6.49 7.62
C GLY A 122 12.09 7.99 7.78
N ARG A 123 11.19 8.51 6.95
CA ARG A 123 10.79 9.92 6.98
C ARG A 123 10.02 10.31 8.22
N THR A 124 9.99 11.62 8.49
CA THR A 124 9.18 12.20 9.54
C THR A 124 7.97 12.92 8.97
N TYR A 125 6.78 12.59 9.47
CA TYR A 125 5.56 13.33 9.23
C TYR A 125 5.36 14.31 10.37
N TYR A 126 5.38 15.61 10.06
CA TYR A 126 5.28 16.67 11.08
C TYR A 126 3.83 16.99 11.48
N GLN A 127 2.87 16.49 10.72
CA GLN A 127 1.45 16.66 10.99
C GLN A 127 0.74 15.32 10.87
N PRO A 128 -0.13 14.95 11.81
CA PRO A 128 -0.92 13.75 11.71
C PRO A 128 -1.94 13.87 10.55
N LEU A 129 -2.10 12.80 9.78
CA LEU A 129 -3.16 12.72 8.78
C LEU A 129 -4.54 12.76 9.45
N ILE A 130 -4.66 12.13 10.63
CA ILE A 130 -5.87 12.10 11.44
C ILE A 130 -5.54 12.62 12.82
N PRO A 131 -5.80 13.92 13.10
CA PRO A 131 -5.63 14.46 14.44
C PRO A 131 -6.46 13.70 15.48
N ASN A 132 -5.88 13.48 16.66
CA ASN A 132 -6.51 12.82 17.81
C ASN A 132 -6.94 11.36 17.56
N TRP A 133 -6.37 10.69 16.54
CA TRP A 133 -6.65 9.27 16.32
C TRP A 133 -6.25 8.42 17.54
N GLY A 134 -7.21 7.63 18.03
CA GLY A 134 -7.02 6.81 19.23
C GLY A 134 -7.22 7.57 20.55
N GLU A 135 -7.60 8.85 20.51
CA GLU A 135 -7.96 9.62 21.70
C GLU A 135 -9.47 9.62 21.95
N LEU A 136 -9.87 9.97 23.16
CA LEU A 136 -11.27 10.17 23.50
C LEU A 136 -11.64 11.63 23.18
N ASP A 137 -12.79 11.82 22.53
CA ASP A 137 -13.36 13.15 22.35
C ASP A 137 -13.97 13.70 23.66
N GLU A 138 -14.50 14.90 23.61
CA GLU A 138 -15.16 15.57 24.74
C GLU A 138 -16.36 14.81 25.34
N ASN A 139 -16.94 13.87 24.57
CA ASN A 139 -18.04 13.03 24.98
C ASN A 139 -17.57 11.65 25.47
N GLY A 140 -16.26 11.41 25.52
CA GLY A 140 -15.66 10.13 25.88
C GLY A 140 -15.76 9.07 24.77
N LYS A 141 -16.01 9.47 23.51
CA LYS A 141 -16.05 8.57 22.35
C LYS A 141 -14.66 8.46 21.74
N LEU A 142 -14.20 7.24 21.53
CA LEU A 142 -12.91 6.95 20.90
C LEU A 142 -12.91 7.38 19.42
N GLN A 143 -11.87 8.14 19.03
CA GLN A 143 -11.65 8.56 17.66
C GLN A 143 -11.08 7.40 16.85
N GLN A 144 -11.93 6.72 16.11
CA GLN A 144 -11.63 5.53 15.31
C GLN A 144 -11.55 5.91 13.82
N ILE A 145 -10.97 5.00 13.01
CA ILE A 145 -10.91 5.12 11.56
C ILE A 145 -11.48 3.88 10.87
N HIS A 146 -11.89 4.04 9.62
CA HIS A 146 -12.15 2.96 8.68
C HIS A 146 -10.97 2.79 7.74
N LEU A 147 -10.47 1.58 7.58
CA LEU A 147 -9.38 1.25 6.67
C LEU A 147 -9.92 0.58 5.42
N ILE A 148 -9.55 1.07 4.24
CA ILE A 148 -9.93 0.51 2.93
C ILE A 148 -8.66 0.27 2.13
N GLY A 149 -8.35 -0.99 1.84
CA GLY A 149 -7.15 -1.38 1.09
C GLY A 149 -7.48 -2.04 -0.23
N HIS A 150 -6.92 -1.52 -1.33
CA HIS A 150 -7.01 -2.15 -2.63
C HIS A 150 -5.78 -3.00 -2.89
N SER A 151 -5.98 -4.21 -3.45
CA SER A 151 -4.88 -5.11 -3.83
C SER A 151 -3.95 -5.35 -2.63
N PHE A 152 -2.64 -5.15 -2.76
CA PHE A 152 -1.67 -5.26 -1.67
C PHE A 152 -1.93 -4.29 -0.49
N GLY A 153 -2.64 -3.19 -0.72
CA GLY A 153 -3.10 -2.29 0.34
C GLY A 153 -3.96 -2.98 1.39
N GLY A 154 -4.73 -4.01 1.01
CA GLY A 154 -5.48 -4.83 1.96
C GLY A 154 -4.58 -5.65 2.88
N THR A 155 -3.45 -6.15 2.39
CA THR A 155 -2.43 -6.82 3.23
C THR A 155 -1.77 -5.82 4.18
N THR A 156 -1.45 -4.62 3.69
CA THR A 156 -0.90 -3.51 4.48
C THR A 156 -1.78 -3.14 5.67
N ILE A 157 -3.08 -2.88 5.44
CA ILE A 157 -3.99 -2.48 6.53
C ILE A 157 -4.25 -3.60 7.52
N ARG A 158 -4.23 -4.86 7.09
CA ARG A 158 -4.31 -6.01 8.01
C ARG A 158 -3.05 -6.13 8.87
N MET A 159 -1.87 -5.87 8.31
CA MET A 159 -0.62 -5.83 9.07
C MET A 159 -0.64 -4.69 10.10
N LEU A 160 -1.09 -3.50 9.72
CA LEU A 160 -1.27 -2.39 10.65
C LEU A 160 -2.18 -2.77 11.82
N VAL A 161 -3.35 -3.37 11.54
CA VAL A 161 -4.30 -3.80 12.58
C VAL A 161 -3.69 -4.86 13.49
N GLN A 162 -2.92 -5.81 12.95
CA GLN A 162 -2.22 -6.81 13.76
C GLN A 162 -1.24 -6.17 14.73
N LEU A 163 -0.42 -5.24 14.25
CA LEU A 163 0.55 -4.52 15.08
C LEU A 163 -0.14 -3.62 16.11
N LEU A 164 -1.22 -2.95 15.75
CA LEU A 164 -2.01 -2.16 16.69
C LEU A 164 -2.65 -3.03 17.78
N THR A 165 -3.09 -4.24 17.45
CA THR A 165 -3.78 -5.14 18.39
C THR A 165 -2.80 -5.86 19.31
N GLU A 166 -1.81 -6.55 18.72
CA GLU A 166 -0.91 -7.47 19.44
C GLU A 166 0.48 -6.89 19.67
N GLY A 167 0.87 -5.87 18.89
CA GLY A 167 2.23 -5.37 18.86
C GLY A 167 3.20 -6.34 18.17
N SER A 168 4.47 -6.24 18.52
CA SER A 168 5.53 -7.14 18.08
C SER A 168 6.40 -7.57 19.26
N PRO A 169 6.31 -8.83 19.70
CA PRO A 169 7.18 -9.35 20.76
C PRO A 169 8.68 -9.24 20.45
N GLU A 170 9.05 -9.39 19.16
CA GLU A 170 10.43 -9.26 18.73
C GLU A 170 10.94 -7.83 18.89
N GLU A 171 10.14 -6.82 18.53
CA GLU A 171 10.50 -5.42 18.69
C GLU A 171 10.50 -5.00 20.16
N MET A 172 9.53 -5.47 20.95
CA MET A 172 9.51 -5.22 22.40
C MET A 172 10.71 -5.81 23.13
N ALA A 173 11.24 -6.93 22.64
CA ALA A 173 12.45 -7.55 23.22
C ALA A 173 13.76 -6.87 22.76
N ALA A 174 13.76 -6.23 21.59
CA ALA A 174 14.96 -5.65 20.98
C ALA A 174 15.12 -4.15 21.24
N THR A 175 14.09 -3.47 21.75
CA THR A 175 14.05 -2.02 21.88
C THR A 175 13.80 -1.62 23.34
N ASP A 176 14.50 -0.60 23.81
CA ASP A 176 14.23 -0.04 25.14
C ASP A 176 12.78 0.47 25.22
N PRO A 177 12.10 0.26 26.37
CA PRO A 177 10.71 0.69 26.55
C PRO A 177 10.46 2.19 26.33
N GLU A 178 11.48 3.03 26.48
CA GLU A 178 11.40 4.48 26.23
C GLU A 178 11.54 4.84 24.75
N ASP A 179 12.11 3.94 23.93
CA ASP A 179 12.41 4.17 22.52
C ASP A 179 11.49 3.41 21.57
N ILE A 180 10.65 2.51 22.08
CA ILE A 180 9.82 1.66 21.24
C ILE A 180 8.65 2.46 20.63
N SER A 181 8.44 2.27 19.33
CA SER A 181 7.26 2.83 18.67
C SER A 181 5.95 2.33 19.30
N GLY A 182 5.00 3.23 19.50
CA GLY A 182 3.67 2.88 19.99
C GLY A 182 2.95 1.85 19.11
N LEU A 183 3.34 1.70 17.84
CA LEU A 183 2.80 0.67 16.96
C LEU A 183 3.13 -0.75 17.47
N PHE A 184 4.32 -0.95 18.02
CA PHE A 184 4.81 -2.27 18.41
C PHE A 184 4.39 -2.71 19.81
N THR A 185 3.77 -1.83 20.60
CA THR A 185 3.34 -2.14 21.96
C THR A 185 1.97 -2.83 22.05
N GLY A 186 1.21 -2.85 20.95
CA GLY A 186 -0.14 -3.43 20.93
C GLY A 186 -1.18 -2.67 21.75
N GLY A 187 -2.32 -3.31 22.02
CA GLY A 187 -3.39 -2.78 22.87
C GLY A 187 -4.23 -1.66 22.25
N LYS A 188 -4.10 -1.42 20.94
CA LYS A 188 -4.75 -0.34 20.19
C LYS A 188 -5.69 -0.85 19.09
N GLY A 189 -6.11 -2.11 19.16
CA GLY A 189 -6.97 -2.69 18.13
C GLY A 189 -8.33 -2.01 18.00
N ASP A 190 -8.81 -1.38 19.06
CA ASP A 190 -10.04 -0.60 19.08
C ASP A 190 -9.93 0.78 18.39
N TRP A 191 -8.75 1.22 18.01
CA TRP A 191 -8.55 2.44 17.21
C TRP A 191 -9.07 2.30 15.77
N VAL A 192 -9.33 1.07 15.34
CA VAL A 192 -9.86 0.77 14.00
C VAL A 192 -11.29 0.24 14.11
N LYS A 193 -12.22 0.89 13.42
CA LYS A 193 -13.63 0.51 13.38
C LYS A 193 -13.90 -0.62 12.41
N SER A 194 -13.32 -0.52 11.21
CA SER A 194 -13.47 -1.55 10.18
C SER A 194 -12.26 -1.65 9.25
N VAL A 195 -12.11 -2.83 8.67
CA VAL A 195 -11.13 -3.16 7.63
C VAL A 195 -11.90 -3.65 6.41
N THR A 196 -11.74 -2.95 5.30
CA THR A 196 -12.32 -3.32 4.00
C THR A 196 -11.21 -3.64 3.02
N THR A 197 -11.20 -4.84 2.48
CA THR A 197 -10.24 -5.26 1.45
C THR A 197 -10.92 -5.39 0.10
N ILE A 198 -10.31 -4.79 -0.93
CA ILE A 198 -10.82 -4.77 -2.31
C ILE A 198 -9.81 -5.49 -3.20
N CYS A 199 -10.20 -6.60 -3.81
CA CYS A 199 -9.35 -7.42 -4.69
C CYS A 199 -7.99 -7.80 -4.06
N THR A 200 -7.94 -8.00 -2.76
CA THR A 200 -6.69 -8.29 -2.04
C THR A 200 -6.27 -9.74 -2.22
N PRO A 201 -5.03 -10.01 -2.67
CA PRO A 201 -4.52 -11.36 -2.87
C PRO A 201 -4.03 -11.96 -1.53
N HIS A 202 -4.94 -12.27 -0.61
CA HIS A 202 -4.62 -12.74 0.74
C HIS A 202 -3.75 -14.01 0.76
N ASN A 203 -3.93 -14.89 -0.22
CA ASN A 203 -3.20 -16.16 -0.32
C ASN A 203 -2.28 -16.20 -1.55
N SER A 204 -1.53 -15.15 -1.81
CA SER A 204 -0.71 -14.91 -3.00
C SER A 204 -1.49 -14.40 -4.22
N SER A 205 -0.73 -13.91 -5.20
CA SER A 205 -1.27 -13.53 -6.50
C SER A 205 -1.24 -14.71 -7.46
N SER A 206 -2.37 -15.04 -8.09
CA SER A 206 -2.44 -16.10 -9.09
C SER A 206 -1.57 -15.83 -10.33
N ILE A 207 -1.22 -14.57 -10.58
CA ILE A 207 -0.30 -14.18 -11.67
C ILE A 207 1.15 -14.64 -11.40
N TYR A 208 1.49 -14.97 -10.16
CA TYR A 208 2.82 -15.46 -9.80
C TYR A 208 3.17 -16.73 -10.58
N TYR A 209 2.27 -17.72 -10.64
CA TYR A 209 2.52 -19.00 -11.31
C TYR A 209 2.81 -18.87 -12.80
N PRO A 210 2.00 -18.16 -13.62
CA PRO A 210 2.32 -17.92 -15.02
C PRO A 210 3.66 -17.23 -15.22
N ILE A 211 4.00 -16.24 -14.37
CA ILE A 211 5.28 -15.52 -14.46
C ILE A 211 6.45 -16.48 -14.24
N VAL A 212 6.39 -17.30 -13.19
CA VAL A 212 7.45 -18.27 -12.89
C VAL A 212 7.52 -19.37 -13.95
N TYR A 213 6.37 -19.94 -14.34
CA TYR A 213 6.30 -21.01 -15.33
C TYR A 213 6.84 -20.59 -16.71
N LEU A 214 6.60 -19.35 -17.12
CA LEU A 214 7.08 -18.79 -18.37
C LEU A 214 8.52 -18.24 -18.27
N GLY A 215 9.17 -18.31 -17.10
CA GLY A 215 10.50 -17.75 -16.89
C GLY A 215 10.55 -16.22 -17.01
N LEU A 216 9.44 -15.53 -16.72
CA LEU A 216 9.31 -14.08 -16.88
C LEU A 216 9.61 -13.30 -15.60
N ALA A 217 9.99 -13.98 -14.50
CA ALA A 217 10.23 -13.32 -13.21
C ALA A 217 11.24 -12.19 -13.29
N ASP A 218 12.39 -12.43 -13.96
CA ASP A 218 13.43 -11.41 -14.15
C ASP A 218 12.95 -10.23 -15.00
N LEU A 219 12.11 -10.51 -16.02
CA LEU A 219 11.55 -9.47 -16.87
C LEU A 219 10.54 -8.60 -16.09
N VAL A 220 9.67 -9.20 -15.28
CA VAL A 220 8.70 -8.47 -14.45
C VAL A 220 9.45 -7.64 -13.41
N GLN A 221 10.46 -8.19 -12.77
CA GLN A 221 11.32 -7.48 -11.85
C GLN A 221 12.01 -6.30 -12.53
N PHE A 222 12.61 -6.51 -13.70
CA PHE A 222 13.23 -5.44 -14.49
C PHE A 222 12.25 -4.33 -14.86
N VAL A 223 11.03 -4.68 -15.29
CA VAL A 223 9.99 -3.70 -15.64
C VAL A 223 9.55 -2.91 -14.40
N SER A 224 9.40 -3.57 -13.25
CA SER A 224 9.06 -2.90 -11.98
C SER A 224 10.16 -1.91 -11.56
N TYR A 225 11.43 -2.29 -11.72
CA TYR A 225 12.55 -1.40 -11.40
C TYR A 225 12.68 -0.25 -12.40
N ALA A 226 12.44 -0.50 -13.69
CA ALA A 226 12.40 0.54 -14.69
C ALA A 226 11.27 1.54 -14.43
N TYR A 227 10.09 1.04 -14.04
CA TYR A 227 8.98 1.87 -13.61
C TYR A 227 9.36 2.73 -12.40
N ALA A 228 9.89 2.13 -11.34
CA ALA A 228 10.34 2.84 -10.16
C ALA A 228 11.40 3.90 -10.48
N GLY A 229 12.36 3.56 -11.32
CA GLY A 229 13.40 4.50 -11.72
C GLY A 229 12.90 5.66 -12.58
N ILE A 230 11.86 5.47 -13.37
CA ILE A 230 11.26 6.53 -14.20
C ILE A 230 10.32 7.39 -13.37
N MET A 231 9.43 6.78 -12.60
CA MET A 231 8.38 7.48 -11.86
C MET A 231 8.92 8.16 -10.61
N GLY A 232 9.83 7.50 -9.88
CA GLY A 232 10.49 8.07 -8.70
C GLY A 232 11.53 9.14 -9.03
N ARG A 233 11.79 9.38 -10.31
CA ARG A 233 12.78 10.32 -10.80
C ARG A 233 12.20 11.22 -11.86
N SER A 234 11.60 12.31 -11.43
CA SER A 234 11.10 13.32 -12.37
C SER A 234 12.25 14.03 -13.10
N ILE A 235 12.06 14.23 -14.40
CA ILE A 235 12.87 15.13 -15.21
C ILE A 235 12.66 16.60 -14.78
N PHE A 236 11.64 16.87 -13.93
CA PHE A 236 11.15 18.19 -13.56
C PHE A 236 11.17 18.46 -12.04
N ASN A 237 12.24 18.16 -11.32
CA ASN A 237 12.42 18.49 -9.90
C ASN A 237 11.44 17.79 -8.92
N GLY A 238 11.56 16.51 -8.76
CA GLY A 238 10.78 15.68 -7.84
C GLY A 238 10.15 14.51 -8.58
N GLY A 239 10.02 13.35 -7.95
CA GLY A 239 9.37 12.19 -8.54
C GLY A 239 7.86 12.39 -8.66
N LEU A 240 7.25 11.82 -9.70
CA LEU A 240 5.79 11.77 -9.78
C LEU A 240 5.20 10.87 -8.69
N VAL A 241 5.95 9.85 -8.28
CA VAL A 241 5.61 8.91 -7.20
C VAL A 241 6.80 8.83 -6.27
N ASP A 242 6.56 9.00 -5.00
CA ASP A 242 7.53 8.76 -3.95
C ASP A 242 7.55 7.27 -3.60
N PHE A 243 8.72 6.67 -3.60
CA PHE A 243 8.88 5.24 -3.36
C PHE A 243 9.16 4.88 -1.92
N HIS A 244 9.30 5.86 -1.02
CA HIS A 244 9.54 5.65 0.41
C HIS A 244 10.67 4.64 0.63
N LEU A 245 11.87 4.97 0.17
CA LEU A 245 13.03 4.08 0.24
C LEU A 245 14.16 4.65 1.11
N GLU A 246 13.83 5.58 2.00
CA GLU A 246 14.79 6.23 2.91
C GLU A 246 15.53 5.23 3.79
N GLN A 247 14.83 4.20 4.26
CA GLN A 247 15.42 3.13 5.06
C GLN A 247 16.57 2.39 4.33
N PHE A 248 16.61 2.50 3.01
CA PHE A 248 17.68 1.94 2.19
C PHE A 248 18.72 2.98 1.76
N GLY A 249 18.66 4.18 2.32
CA GLY A 249 19.54 5.30 1.93
C GLY A 249 19.23 5.92 0.57
N LEU A 250 18.06 5.59 -0.01
CA LEU A 250 17.58 6.17 -1.27
C LEU A 250 16.64 7.33 -0.94
N THR A 251 17.21 8.44 -0.55
CA THR A 251 16.47 9.70 -0.43
C THR A 251 16.26 10.30 -1.82
N GLU A 252 15.24 11.15 -1.98
CA GLU A 252 15.07 11.94 -3.20
C GLU A 252 16.38 12.65 -3.51
N ILE A 253 16.99 12.34 -4.66
CA ILE A 253 18.17 13.05 -5.14
C ILE A 253 17.66 14.14 -6.09
N PRO A 254 17.58 15.41 -5.66
CA PRO A 254 17.16 16.49 -6.53
C PRO A 254 18.12 16.61 -7.72
N GLY A 255 17.61 16.44 -8.92
CA GLY A 255 18.19 17.02 -10.14
C GLY A 255 19.54 16.53 -10.63
N VAL A 256 20.12 15.42 -10.15
CA VAL A 256 21.46 14.99 -10.60
C VAL A 256 21.42 13.85 -11.60
N GLY A 257 21.91 14.16 -12.77
CA GLY A 257 21.98 13.27 -13.92
C GLY A 257 22.84 12.04 -13.77
N SER A 258 22.29 10.96 -13.52
CA SER A 258 22.42 9.67 -14.20
C SER A 258 21.45 8.68 -13.55
N ALA A 259 20.61 8.07 -14.36
CA ALA A 259 19.70 7.01 -13.94
C ALA A 259 20.46 5.82 -13.32
N ASP A 260 21.73 5.67 -13.64
CA ASP A 260 22.53 4.50 -13.33
C ASP A 260 22.80 4.26 -11.82
N PRO A 261 23.21 5.23 -10.98
CA PRO A 261 23.40 4.99 -9.56
C PRO A 261 22.10 4.68 -8.81
N TYR A 262 21.01 5.39 -9.13
CA TYR A 262 19.71 5.15 -8.53
C TYR A 262 19.17 3.77 -8.92
N PHE A 263 19.26 3.40 -10.19
CA PHE A 263 18.88 2.08 -10.66
C PHE A 263 19.71 0.96 -10.04
N LYS A 264 21.01 1.15 -9.90
CA LYS A 264 21.89 0.17 -9.25
C LYS A 264 21.54 0.01 -7.79
N ALA A 265 21.32 1.11 -7.08
CA ALA A 265 20.92 1.09 -5.68
C ALA A 265 19.56 0.43 -5.52
N LEU A 266 18.55 0.84 -6.28
CA LEU A 266 17.22 0.25 -6.26
C LEU A 266 17.25 -1.25 -6.57
N ARG A 267 18.01 -1.65 -7.58
CA ARG A 267 18.20 -3.05 -7.94
C ARG A 267 18.89 -3.85 -6.83
N HIS A 268 19.93 -3.29 -6.20
CA HIS A 268 20.62 -3.91 -5.08
C HIS A 268 19.69 -4.09 -3.87
N VAL A 269 18.90 -3.07 -3.59
CA VAL A 269 17.94 -3.05 -2.50
C VAL A 269 16.83 -4.08 -2.70
N LEU A 270 16.26 -4.16 -3.89
CA LEU A 270 15.06 -4.98 -4.15
C LEU A 270 15.36 -6.41 -4.65
N ALA A 271 16.54 -6.66 -5.25
CA ALA A 271 16.84 -7.93 -5.93
C ALA A 271 16.89 -9.17 -5.03
N ASN A 272 17.19 -9.03 -3.72
CA ASN A 272 17.45 -10.17 -2.83
C ASN A 272 16.63 -10.12 -1.53
N ARG A 273 15.50 -9.41 -1.50
CA ARG A 273 14.83 -9.14 -0.24
C ARG A 273 13.53 -9.89 -0.07
N GLN A 274 13.44 -10.58 1.07
CA GLN A 274 12.18 -11.08 1.61
C GLN A 274 11.36 -9.98 2.29
N ASP A 275 11.87 -8.74 2.27
CA ASP A 275 11.23 -7.54 2.79
C ASP A 275 10.79 -6.65 1.64
N SER A 276 9.79 -7.11 0.92
CA SER A 276 9.22 -6.40 -0.23
C SER A 276 7.83 -6.90 -0.55
N CYS A 277 7.01 -6.06 -1.15
CA CYS A 277 5.69 -6.46 -1.62
C CYS A 277 5.74 -7.61 -2.63
N GLN A 278 6.80 -7.69 -3.45
CA GLN A 278 6.97 -8.78 -4.41
C GLN A 278 7.09 -10.12 -3.70
N TYR A 279 7.87 -10.19 -2.61
CA TYR A 279 7.98 -11.41 -1.82
C TYR A 279 6.66 -11.74 -1.09
N ASP A 280 6.05 -10.75 -0.45
CA ASP A 280 4.79 -10.95 0.28
C ASP A 280 3.64 -11.42 -0.62
N LEU A 281 3.70 -11.13 -1.93
CA LEU A 281 2.75 -11.59 -2.93
C LEU A 281 3.05 -13.00 -3.46
N THR A 282 4.20 -13.60 -3.12
CA THR A 282 4.48 -15.00 -3.45
C THR A 282 3.68 -15.95 -2.53
N PRO A 283 3.49 -17.22 -2.92
CA PRO A 283 2.85 -18.21 -2.04
C PRO A 283 3.55 -18.36 -0.70
N GLU A 284 4.88 -18.36 -0.67
CA GLU A 284 5.66 -18.47 0.55
C GLU A 284 5.53 -17.23 1.43
N GLY A 285 5.68 -16.04 0.84
CA GLY A 285 5.59 -14.76 1.55
C GLY A 285 4.19 -14.54 2.12
N SER A 286 3.13 -14.75 1.31
CA SER A 286 1.75 -14.60 1.77
C SER A 286 1.40 -15.57 2.92
N MET A 287 1.91 -16.81 2.89
CA MET A 287 1.74 -17.73 4.02
C MET A 287 2.46 -17.24 5.28
N LYS A 288 3.66 -16.66 5.15
CA LYS A 288 4.38 -16.08 6.30
C LYS A 288 3.65 -14.88 6.89
N VAL A 289 3.14 -14.01 6.02
CA VAL A 289 2.31 -12.87 6.44
C VAL A 289 1.05 -13.36 7.14
N ASN A 290 0.27 -14.26 6.52
CA ASN A 290 -0.98 -14.74 7.06
C ASN A 290 -0.83 -15.47 8.41
N LYS A 291 0.32 -16.12 8.68
CA LYS A 291 0.58 -16.74 9.99
C LYS A 291 0.70 -15.73 11.13
N LYS A 292 0.95 -14.47 10.81
CA LYS A 292 1.04 -13.38 11.79
C LYS A 292 -0.28 -12.62 11.95
N LEU A 293 -1.23 -12.79 11.02
CA LEU A 293 -2.45 -11.99 10.96
C LEU A 293 -3.62 -12.72 11.61
N ASP A 294 -4.04 -12.24 12.77
CA ASP A 294 -5.26 -12.67 13.44
C ASP A 294 -6.45 -11.75 13.15
N ILE A 295 -7.63 -12.18 13.59
CA ILE A 295 -8.85 -11.39 13.48
C ILE A 295 -9.22 -10.83 14.86
N ASN A 296 -9.15 -9.52 14.99
CA ASN A 296 -9.69 -8.84 16.16
C ASN A 296 -11.23 -8.83 16.08
N LYS A 297 -11.90 -9.47 17.02
CA LYS A 297 -13.36 -9.64 17.03
C LYS A 297 -14.16 -8.35 17.24
N ASN A 298 -13.48 -7.27 17.66
CA ASN A 298 -14.11 -5.96 17.87
C ASN A 298 -14.07 -5.08 16.61
N ILE A 299 -13.44 -5.55 15.53
CA ILE A 299 -13.33 -4.85 14.25
C ILE A 299 -14.26 -5.52 13.22
N TYR A 300 -14.96 -4.72 12.43
CA TYR A 300 -15.72 -5.24 11.29
C TYR A 300 -14.81 -5.49 10.10
N TYR A 301 -14.87 -6.68 9.50
CA TYR A 301 -14.10 -7.04 8.33
C TYR A 301 -15.00 -7.25 7.12
N PHE A 302 -14.63 -6.59 6.00
CA PHE A 302 -15.30 -6.74 4.71
C PHE A 302 -14.27 -7.10 3.65
N SER A 303 -14.67 -7.96 2.71
CA SER A 303 -13.82 -8.32 1.57
C SER A 303 -14.66 -8.35 0.30
N TYR A 304 -14.17 -7.63 -0.71
CA TYR A 304 -14.80 -7.56 -2.03
C TYR A 304 -13.88 -8.16 -3.08
N ALA A 305 -14.40 -9.12 -3.84
CA ALA A 305 -13.75 -9.70 -4.99
C ALA A 305 -14.61 -9.45 -6.22
N PHE A 306 -13.97 -9.15 -7.34
CA PHE A 306 -14.63 -8.88 -8.61
C PHE A 306 -14.08 -9.81 -9.69
N SER A 307 -14.92 -10.18 -10.65
CA SER A 307 -14.52 -10.92 -11.84
C SER A 307 -14.84 -10.07 -13.06
N THR A 308 -13.82 -9.82 -13.88
CA THR A 308 -13.97 -9.18 -15.20
C THR A 308 -13.84 -10.18 -16.34
N THR A 309 -13.66 -11.47 -16.00
CA THR A 309 -13.52 -12.54 -16.97
C THR A 309 -14.88 -13.04 -17.45
N LYS A 310 -14.95 -13.50 -18.71
CA LYS A 310 -16.11 -14.16 -19.27
C LYS A 310 -15.69 -15.47 -19.92
N GLU A 311 -16.61 -16.43 -20.00
CA GLU A 311 -16.37 -17.67 -20.70
C GLU A 311 -16.22 -17.40 -22.21
N VAL A 312 -15.18 -18.01 -22.80
CA VAL A 312 -14.98 -18.01 -24.26
C VAL A 312 -15.51 -19.34 -24.78
N PRO A 313 -16.62 -19.34 -25.55
CA PRO A 313 -17.34 -20.58 -25.93
C PRO A 313 -16.50 -21.58 -26.71
N VAL A 314 -15.43 -21.13 -27.38
CA VAL A 314 -14.61 -22.01 -28.27
C VAL A 314 -13.50 -22.75 -27.52
N ILE A 315 -13.11 -22.30 -26.32
CA ILE A 315 -11.94 -22.86 -25.64
C ILE A 315 -12.27 -23.34 -24.21
N GLY A 316 -13.47 -23.11 -23.71
CA GLY A 316 -13.87 -23.46 -22.35
C GLY A 316 -13.05 -22.77 -21.25
N THR A 317 -12.34 -21.69 -21.56
CA THR A 317 -11.55 -20.89 -20.64
C THR A 317 -12.19 -19.54 -20.40
N GLN A 318 -11.98 -19.00 -19.20
CA GLN A 318 -12.37 -17.62 -18.88
C GLN A 318 -11.24 -16.65 -19.24
N VAL A 319 -11.56 -15.54 -19.89
CA VAL A 319 -10.64 -14.47 -20.26
C VAL A 319 -11.10 -13.15 -19.61
#